data_a6466dec78dd5825ad02083b2c87d061
#
_entry.id   a6466dec78dd5825ad02083b2c87d061
#
_cell.length_a   1.000
_cell.length_b   1.000
_cell.length_c   1.000
_cell.angle_alpha   90.00
_cell.angle_beta   90.00
_cell.angle_gamma   90.00
#
_symmetry.space_group_name_H-M   'P 1'
#
loop_
_entity.id
_entity.type
_entity.pdbx_description
1 polymer ?
#
loop_
_entity_poly.entity_id
_entity_poly.type
_entity_poly.pdbx_seq_one_letter_code
_entity_poly.pdbx_strand_id
1 'polypeptide(L)'
;MKMKLLIDEQLLGCGLLLRSIDYDVILANEIEAQRDEDLVEYAIKNNLFVITEDNGMATLCKFRNVPHLHFDVSIKTKILVEELKKLNIIPP
;
A
#
# COMPACT_ATOMS: atom_id res chain seq x y z
N MET A 1 5.63 -9.59 -13.05
CA MET A 1 4.64 -8.61 -13.55
C MET A 1 4.97 -7.23 -13.02
N LYS A 2 5.06 -6.26 -13.90
CA LYS A 2 5.32 -4.87 -13.50
C LYS A 2 3.98 -4.13 -13.43
N MET A 3 3.58 -3.74 -12.24
CA MET A 3 2.42 -2.87 -12.06
C MET A 3 2.88 -1.56 -11.45
N LYS A 4 2.23 -0.49 -11.85
CA LYS A 4 2.41 0.81 -11.22
C LYS A 4 1.64 0.79 -9.89
N LEU A 5 2.27 1.28 -8.84
CA LEU A 5 1.71 1.29 -7.49
C LEU A 5 1.10 2.64 -7.15
N LEU A 6 -0.06 2.62 -6.51
CA LEU A 6 -0.64 3.81 -5.88
C LEU A 6 -0.48 3.65 -4.37
N ILE A 7 0.31 4.52 -3.76
CA ILE A 7 0.64 4.46 -2.33
C ILE A 7 -0.18 5.50 -1.59
N ASP A 8 -0.98 5.06 -0.62
CA ASP A 8 -1.79 5.94 0.21
C ASP A 8 -0.89 6.85 1.07
N GLU A 9 -1.41 8.01 1.43
CA GLU A 9 -0.59 9.06 2.08
C GLU A 9 -0.03 8.64 3.43
N GLN A 10 -0.68 7.72 4.18
CA GLN A 10 -0.13 7.21 5.43
C GLN A 10 1.21 6.48 5.22
N LEU A 11 1.46 6.01 4.01
CA LEU A 11 2.66 5.25 3.64
C LEU A 11 3.61 6.05 2.75
N LEU A 12 3.53 7.38 2.82
CA LEU A 12 4.36 8.27 1.98
C LEU A 12 5.85 7.90 2.04
N GLY A 13 6.38 7.70 3.25
CA GLY A 13 7.79 7.34 3.42
C GLY A 13 8.15 6.03 2.72
N CYS A 14 7.28 5.03 2.84
CA CYS A 14 7.47 3.76 2.15
C CYS A 14 7.42 3.95 0.64
N GLY A 15 6.49 4.77 0.16
CA GLY A 15 6.36 5.06 -1.27
C GLY A 15 7.61 5.71 -1.85
N LEU A 16 8.20 6.66 -1.12
CA LEU A 16 9.43 7.32 -1.54
C LEU A 16 10.61 6.34 -1.60
N LEU A 17 10.74 5.44 -0.61
CA LEU A 17 11.77 4.41 -0.61
C LEU A 17 11.59 3.42 -1.75
N LEU A 18 10.36 2.99 -1.99
CA LEU A 18 10.06 2.09 -3.12
C LEU A 18 10.43 2.74 -4.45
N ARG A 19 10.12 4.03 -4.61
CA ARG A 19 10.48 4.77 -5.82
C ARG A 19 12.00 4.84 -5.99
N SER A 20 12.74 4.97 -4.90
CA SER A 20 14.20 5.07 -4.94
C SER A 20 14.88 3.76 -5.34
N ILE A 21 14.18 2.63 -5.22
CA ILE A 21 14.69 1.31 -5.64
C ILE A 21 13.98 0.80 -6.90
N ASP A 22 13.53 1.73 -7.72
CA ASP A 22 13.04 1.51 -9.08
C ASP A 22 11.62 0.93 -9.21
N TYR A 23 10.83 0.93 -8.16
CA TYR A 23 9.40 0.68 -8.31
C TYR A 23 8.73 1.89 -8.96
N ASP A 24 7.76 1.64 -9.81
CA ASP A 24 6.96 2.68 -10.43
C ASP A 24 5.83 3.07 -9.48
N VAL A 25 5.97 4.22 -8.83
CA VAL A 25 5.13 4.64 -7.73
C VAL A 25 4.47 5.98 -8.02
N ILE A 26 3.15 6.02 -7.81
CA ILE A 26 2.39 7.26 -7.71
C ILE A 26 1.98 7.41 -6.25
N LEU A 27 2.25 8.57 -5.67
CA LEU A 27 1.83 8.87 -4.30
C LEU A 27 0.45 9.51 -4.33
N ALA A 28 -0.40 9.17 -3.36
CA ALA A 28 -1.77 9.68 -3.33
C ALA A 28 -1.82 11.21 -3.31
N ASN A 29 -0.85 11.86 -2.65
CA ASN A 29 -0.78 13.32 -2.60
C ASN A 29 -0.36 13.97 -3.93
N GLU A 30 0.05 13.18 -4.90
CA GLU A 30 0.36 13.67 -6.25
C GLU A 30 -0.89 13.70 -7.15
N ILE A 31 -2.00 13.21 -6.65
CA ILE A 31 -3.26 13.11 -7.39
C ILE A 31 -4.25 14.11 -6.80
N GLU A 32 -4.97 14.84 -7.65
CA GLU A 32 -6.05 15.70 -7.21
C GLU A 32 -7.28 14.86 -6.87
N ALA A 33 -7.25 14.23 -5.70
CA ALA A 33 -8.36 13.42 -5.20
C ALA A 33 -8.61 13.81 -3.75
N GLN A 34 -9.87 14.08 -3.43
CA GLN A 34 -10.26 14.51 -2.09
C GLN A 34 -10.88 13.39 -1.26
N ARG A 35 -11.28 12.30 -1.91
CA ARG A 35 -11.95 11.19 -1.26
C ARG A 35 -11.36 9.86 -1.71
N ASP A 36 -11.53 8.83 -0.89
CA ASP A 36 -11.07 7.48 -1.22
C ASP A 36 -11.67 6.98 -2.53
N GLU A 37 -12.94 7.30 -2.80
CA GLU A 37 -13.61 6.93 -4.05
C GLU A 37 -12.89 7.48 -5.28
N ASP A 38 -12.37 8.70 -5.17
CA ASP A 38 -11.65 9.34 -6.28
C ASP A 38 -10.31 8.65 -6.54
N LEU A 39 -9.63 8.25 -5.47
CA LEU A 39 -8.38 7.49 -5.58
C LEU A 39 -8.61 6.12 -6.22
N VAL A 40 -9.68 5.45 -5.81
CA VAL A 40 -10.05 4.13 -6.38
C VAL A 40 -10.40 4.28 -7.85
N GLU A 41 -11.17 5.30 -8.23
CA GLU A 41 -11.49 5.57 -9.64
C GLU A 41 -10.22 5.81 -10.46
N TYR A 42 -9.29 6.57 -9.91
CA TYR A 42 -8.01 6.82 -10.57
C TYR A 42 -7.23 5.51 -10.76
N ALA A 43 -7.22 4.65 -9.74
CA ALA A 43 -6.55 3.37 -9.81
C ALA A 43 -7.15 2.47 -10.88
N ILE A 44 -8.49 2.46 -11.00
CA ILE A 44 -9.20 1.69 -12.03
C ILE A 44 -8.81 2.18 -13.42
N LYS A 45 -8.88 3.50 -13.64
CA LYS A 45 -8.59 4.11 -14.95
C LYS A 45 -7.16 3.87 -15.40
N ASN A 46 -6.23 3.78 -14.47
CA ASN A 46 -4.80 3.69 -14.77
C ASN A 46 -4.19 2.32 -14.47
N ASN A 47 -5.01 1.33 -14.16
CA ASN A 47 -4.56 -0.04 -13.84
C ASN A 47 -3.50 -0.06 -12.75
N LEU A 48 -3.77 0.59 -11.62
CA LEU A 48 -2.83 0.68 -10.53
C LEU A 48 -3.09 -0.40 -9.48
N PHE A 49 -2.01 -0.80 -8.81
CA PHE A 49 -2.08 -1.64 -7.62
C PHE A 49 -2.01 -0.72 -6.40
N VAL A 50 -3.02 -0.79 -5.53
CA VAL A 50 -3.14 0.12 -4.38
C VAL A 50 -2.50 -0.50 -3.14
N ILE A 51 -1.71 0.30 -2.41
CA ILE A 51 -1.18 -0.09 -1.10
C ILE A 51 -1.66 0.94 -0.08
N THR A 52 -2.36 0.47 0.95
CA THR A 52 -2.97 1.34 1.96
C THR A 52 -2.95 0.69 3.34
N GLU A 53 -2.89 1.52 4.38
CA GLU A 53 -3.11 1.08 5.76
C GLU A 53 -4.58 1.21 6.16
N ASP A 54 -5.34 2.02 5.43
CA ASP A 54 -6.70 2.39 5.81
C ASP A 54 -7.71 1.29 5.52
N ASN A 55 -8.49 0.91 6.54
CA ASN A 55 -9.53 -0.12 6.41
C ASN A 55 -10.60 0.27 5.40
N GLY A 56 -11.02 1.51 5.41
CA GLY A 56 -12.05 2.00 4.48
C GLY A 56 -11.60 1.94 3.04
N MET A 57 -10.38 2.36 2.78
CA MET A 57 -9.78 2.32 1.44
C MET A 57 -9.63 0.88 0.95
N ALA A 58 -9.13 -0.02 1.81
CA ALA A 58 -8.99 -1.44 1.48
C ALA A 58 -10.34 -2.09 1.17
N THR A 59 -11.36 -1.78 1.98
CA THR A 59 -12.72 -2.30 1.78
C THR A 59 -13.27 -1.83 0.44
N LEU A 60 -13.05 -0.57 0.09
CA LEU A 60 -13.50 0.00 -1.17
C LEU A 60 -12.80 -0.66 -2.37
N CYS A 61 -11.49 -0.88 -2.27
CA CYS A 61 -10.73 -1.60 -3.29
C CYS A 61 -11.27 -3.01 -3.49
N LYS A 62 -11.57 -3.70 -2.40
CA LYS A 62 -12.13 -5.05 -2.45
C LYS A 62 -13.51 -5.04 -3.13
N PHE A 63 -14.36 -4.11 -2.76
CA PHE A 63 -15.69 -3.96 -3.35
C PHE A 63 -15.63 -3.67 -4.85
N ARG A 64 -14.68 -2.84 -5.28
CA ARG A 64 -14.51 -2.43 -6.67
C ARG A 64 -13.57 -3.36 -7.47
N ASN A 65 -13.12 -4.45 -6.87
CA ASN A 65 -12.20 -5.41 -7.50
C ASN A 65 -10.88 -4.76 -7.98
N VAL A 66 -10.36 -3.82 -7.21
CA VAL A 66 -9.07 -3.20 -7.48
C VAL A 66 -7.99 -4.03 -6.79
N PRO A 67 -6.93 -4.43 -7.51
CA PRO A 67 -5.84 -5.15 -6.87
C PRO A 67 -5.17 -4.27 -5.83
N HIS A 68 -4.97 -4.80 -4.64
CA HIS A 68 -4.47 -4.00 -3.53
C HIS A 68 -3.78 -4.87 -2.49
N LEU A 69 -2.96 -4.22 -1.68
CA LEU A 69 -2.40 -4.77 -0.45
C LEU A 69 -2.87 -3.90 0.70
N HIS A 70 -3.60 -4.49 1.63
CA HIS A 70 -3.96 -3.83 2.88
C HIS A 70 -2.82 -4.07 3.87
N PHE A 71 -2.01 -3.03 4.10
CA PHE A 71 -0.87 -3.10 5.01
C PHE A 71 -1.36 -2.94 6.45
N ASP A 72 -2.04 -3.97 6.93
CA ASP A 72 -2.73 -4.01 8.21
C ASP A 72 -1.85 -4.53 9.35
N VAL A 73 -2.44 -4.66 10.52
CA VAL A 73 -1.78 -5.16 11.72
C VAL A 73 -1.24 -6.58 11.53
N SER A 74 -1.93 -7.42 10.77
CA SER A 74 -1.46 -8.80 10.49
C SER A 74 -0.16 -8.82 9.72
N ILE A 75 -0.08 -8.03 8.64
CA ILE A 75 1.12 -7.95 7.81
C ILE A 75 2.26 -7.31 8.58
N LYS A 76 1.98 -6.23 9.30
CA LYS A 76 2.98 -5.56 10.16
C LYS A 76 3.56 -6.52 11.19
N THR A 77 2.69 -7.33 11.80
CA THR A 77 3.12 -8.31 12.80
C THR A 77 4.00 -9.39 12.18
N LYS A 78 3.66 -9.87 10.99
CA LYS A 78 4.50 -10.83 10.26
C LYS A 78 5.90 -10.28 10.01
N ILE A 79 5.98 -9.04 9.56
CA ILE A 79 7.26 -8.38 9.29
C ILE A 79 8.07 -8.25 10.57
N LEU A 80 7.44 -7.84 11.67
CA LEU A 80 8.09 -7.75 12.97
C LEU A 80 8.65 -9.11 13.41
N VAL A 81 7.86 -10.17 13.28
CA VAL A 81 8.30 -11.52 13.66
C VAL A 81 9.52 -11.94 12.84
N GLU A 82 9.50 -11.69 11.54
CA GLU A 82 10.63 -12.02 10.66
C GLU A 82 11.90 -11.25 11.07
N GLU A 83 11.76 -9.97 11.36
CA GLU A 83 12.90 -9.14 11.78
C GLU A 83 13.44 -9.58 13.15
N LEU A 84 12.55 -9.90 14.08
CA LEU A 84 12.94 -10.41 15.40
C LEU A 84 13.71 -11.72 15.29
N LYS A 85 13.26 -12.62 14.41
CA LYS A 85 13.97 -13.89 14.16
C LYS A 85 15.38 -13.65 13.63
N LYS A 86 15.56 -12.69 12.73
CA LYS A 86 16.89 -12.32 12.23
C LYS A 86 17.81 -11.85 13.33
N LEU A 87 17.26 -11.25 14.38
CA LEU A 87 17.99 -10.75 15.55
C LEU A 87 18.13 -11.81 16.65
N ASN A 88 17.70 -13.04 16.39
CA ASN A 88 17.67 -14.16 17.35
C ASN A 88 16.80 -13.90 18.57
N ILE A 89 15.75 -13.10 18.42
CA ILE A 89 14.76 -12.85 19.45
C ILE A 89 13.57 -13.76 19.16
N ILE A 90 13.36 -14.75 20.02
CA ILE A 90 12.29 -15.75 19.85
C ILE A 90 11.34 -15.71 21.04
N PRO A 91 10.11 -16.23 20.91
CA PRO A 91 9.19 -16.32 22.04
C PRO A 91 9.76 -17.18 23.16
N PRO A 92 9.42 -16.88 24.43
CA PRO A 92 9.85 -17.66 25.59
C PRO A 92 9.26 -19.07 25.58
#